data_b0b2f479959b63a320180a309932fa4b
#
_entry.id   b0b2f479959b63a320180a309932fa4b
#
_cell.length_a   1.000
_cell.length_b   1.000
_cell.length_c   1.000
_cell.angle_alpha   90.00
_cell.angle_beta   90.00
_cell.angle_gamma   90.00
#
_symmetry.space_group_name_H-M   'P 1'
#
loop_
_entity.id
_entity.type
_entity.pdbx_description
1 polymer ?
#
loop_
_entity_poly.entity_id
_entity_poly.type
_entity_poly.pdbx_seq_one_letter_code
_entity_poly.pdbx_strand_id
1 'polypeptide(L)'
;MSQLDGTPVVLGFDTSNYRTSVAAVTLDGEILVNHRELLPVSSGERGLRQSDAVFAHIRQLRNSEEALREKLKGTRIAAVATSTKPRDGGESYMPVFQVGHTAGSMMAAALGVPFYETTHQRGHLAAALAGTKLEGAERILAVHLSGGTTDLLVMDAERVTQIGGSADLHAGQLVDRAGVAMGLPFPSGEELEKLAVKGKSEALLGVSLENGDLTCHLSGAETKVQQWIREGSMAREDMAREIYDLLARTLVRMLKAGAEKSGCREALVTGGVAASALLRQLMAERKAKTRGCPEIVFGRPEMSGDNAVGVALIGVQRLQCRMQNA
;
A
#
# COMPACT_ATOMS: atom_id res chain seq x y z
N MET A 1 -36.42 7.78 20.96
CA MET A 1 -35.27 8.17 20.13
C MET A 1 -35.61 7.77 18.71
N SER A 2 -35.90 8.76 17.83
CA SER A 2 -36.24 8.52 16.42
C SER A 2 -35.05 7.80 15.77
N GLN A 3 -35.30 6.66 15.11
CA GLN A 3 -34.35 6.08 14.17
C GLN A 3 -33.99 7.18 13.17
N LEU A 4 -32.74 7.60 13.16
CA LEU A 4 -32.23 8.49 12.13
C LEU A 4 -32.26 7.71 10.81
N ASP A 5 -33.22 8.02 9.95
CA ASP A 5 -33.33 7.47 8.61
C ASP A 5 -32.08 7.84 7.81
N GLY A 6 -31.45 6.86 7.17
CA GLY A 6 -30.28 7.05 6.30
C GLY A 6 -29.36 5.83 6.26
N THR A 7 -28.78 5.57 5.10
CA THR A 7 -27.80 4.50 4.93
C THR A 7 -26.61 4.72 5.88
N PRO A 8 -26.29 3.75 6.79
CA PRO A 8 -25.19 3.92 7.72
C PRO A 8 -23.83 3.84 7.01
N VAL A 9 -22.96 4.80 7.28
CA VAL A 9 -21.62 4.90 6.70
C VAL A 9 -20.57 5.09 7.78
N VAL A 10 -19.35 4.63 7.51
CA VAL A 10 -18.16 4.90 8.31
C VAL A 10 -17.27 5.87 7.56
N LEU A 11 -16.87 6.95 8.24
CA LEU A 11 -15.88 7.89 7.71
C LEU A 11 -14.47 7.42 8.06
N GLY A 12 -13.56 7.50 7.10
CA GLY A 12 -12.15 7.24 7.26
C GLY A 12 -11.30 8.48 6.99
N PHE A 13 -10.26 8.71 7.82
CA PHE A 13 -9.27 9.76 7.61
C PHE A 13 -7.87 9.15 7.62
N ASP A 14 -7.06 9.54 6.63
CA ASP A 14 -5.64 9.21 6.58
C ASP A 14 -4.85 10.45 6.15
N THR A 15 -4.07 10.99 7.06
CA THR A 15 -3.17 12.14 6.87
C THR A 15 -1.73 11.70 7.02
N SER A 16 -1.30 10.79 6.16
CA SER A 16 0.07 10.28 6.08
C SER A 16 0.99 11.26 5.34
N ASN A 17 2.26 10.90 5.17
CA ASN A 17 3.30 11.80 4.68
C ASN A 17 3.10 12.42 3.28
N TYR A 18 2.34 11.77 2.40
CA TYR A 18 2.30 12.17 0.98
C TYR A 18 0.93 12.62 0.51
N ARG A 19 -0.13 12.28 1.26
CA ARG A 19 -1.49 12.49 0.76
C ARG A 19 -2.48 12.73 1.90
N THR A 20 -3.38 13.71 1.70
CA THR A 20 -4.58 13.86 2.51
C THR A 20 -5.67 12.99 1.91
N SER A 21 -6.24 12.10 2.70
CA SER A 21 -7.26 11.19 2.24
C SER A 21 -8.45 11.16 3.18
N VAL A 22 -9.67 11.22 2.59
CA VAL A 22 -10.94 11.08 3.30
C VAL A 22 -11.82 10.10 2.51
N ALA A 23 -12.42 9.15 3.20
CA ALA A 23 -13.31 8.17 2.60
C ALA A 23 -14.62 8.04 3.38
N ALA A 24 -15.67 7.62 2.71
CA ALA A 24 -16.91 7.17 3.33
C ALA A 24 -17.29 5.82 2.71
N VAL A 25 -17.55 4.84 3.57
CA VAL A 25 -17.85 3.48 3.17
C VAL A 25 -19.10 3.02 3.92
N THR A 26 -20.04 2.39 3.21
CA THR A 26 -21.25 1.80 3.80
C THR A 26 -20.90 0.53 4.59
N LEU A 27 -21.84 0.02 5.39
CA LEU A 27 -21.59 -1.18 6.20
C LEU A 27 -21.47 -2.47 5.36
N ASP A 28 -21.91 -2.44 4.12
CA ASP A 28 -21.75 -3.53 3.14
C ASP A 28 -20.53 -3.36 2.22
N GLY A 29 -19.70 -2.32 2.48
CA GLY A 29 -18.42 -2.12 1.80
C GLY A 29 -18.47 -1.26 0.54
N GLU A 30 -19.62 -0.64 0.19
CA GLU A 30 -19.70 0.30 -0.92
C GLU A 30 -18.94 1.60 -0.60
N ILE A 31 -18.09 2.04 -1.51
CA ILE A 31 -17.29 3.26 -1.38
C ILE A 31 -18.05 4.43 -1.96
N LEU A 32 -18.60 5.28 -1.12
CA LEU A 32 -19.33 6.49 -1.53
C LEU A 32 -18.40 7.68 -1.78
N VAL A 33 -17.34 7.80 -0.96
CA VAL A 33 -16.32 8.86 -1.06
C VAL A 33 -14.94 8.24 -1.00
N ASN A 34 -14.06 8.67 -1.90
CA ASN A 34 -12.64 8.37 -1.90
C ASN A 34 -11.88 9.61 -2.38
N HIS A 35 -11.87 10.63 -1.53
CA HIS A 35 -11.15 11.87 -1.79
C HIS A 35 -9.67 11.70 -1.44
N ARG A 36 -8.79 12.07 -2.38
CA ARG A 36 -7.34 11.93 -2.23
C ARG A 36 -6.64 13.12 -2.87
N GLU A 37 -5.80 13.80 -2.11
CA GLU A 37 -5.03 14.95 -2.58
C GLU A 37 -3.57 14.83 -2.18
N LEU A 38 -2.65 14.93 -3.16
CA LEU A 38 -1.21 14.89 -2.89
C LEU A 38 -0.78 16.16 -2.17
N LEU A 39 0.14 16.02 -1.21
CA LEU A 39 0.77 17.18 -0.60
C LEU A 39 1.64 17.91 -1.64
N PRO A 40 1.63 19.26 -1.62
CA PRO A 40 2.40 20.06 -2.56
C PRO A 40 3.89 20.01 -2.20
N VAL A 41 4.67 19.22 -2.92
CA VAL A 41 6.14 19.18 -2.81
C VAL A 41 6.73 20.05 -3.90
N SER A 42 7.59 21.01 -3.53
CA SER A 42 8.25 21.90 -4.47
C SER A 42 9.18 21.11 -5.41
N SER A 43 9.29 21.59 -6.65
CA SER A 43 10.21 20.97 -7.62
C SER A 43 11.64 20.97 -7.09
N GLY A 44 12.30 19.81 -7.08
CA GLY A 44 13.66 19.64 -6.58
C GLY A 44 13.76 19.26 -5.08
N GLU A 45 12.68 19.31 -4.32
CA GLU A 45 12.66 18.84 -2.94
C GLU A 45 12.32 17.33 -2.86
N ARG A 46 12.88 16.65 -1.85
CA ARG A 46 12.69 15.20 -1.63
C ARG A 46 11.53 14.86 -0.69
N GLY A 47 10.76 15.86 -0.26
CA GLY A 47 9.64 15.74 0.68
C GLY A 47 9.34 17.06 1.40
N LEU A 48 8.35 17.04 2.29
CA LEU A 48 7.98 18.17 3.14
C LEU A 48 8.53 18.00 4.56
N ARG A 49 8.85 19.11 5.22
CA ARG A 49 9.02 19.10 6.68
C ARG A 49 7.69 18.73 7.32
N GLN A 50 7.74 18.07 8.48
CA GLN A 50 6.52 17.63 9.17
C GLN A 50 5.55 18.77 9.47
N SER A 51 6.06 19.95 9.89
CA SER A 51 5.25 21.14 10.10
C SER A 51 4.50 21.61 8.86
N ASP A 52 5.19 21.62 7.71
CA ASP A 52 4.62 22.08 6.44
C ASP A 52 3.57 21.08 5.93
N ALA A 53 3.85 19.79 6.13
CA ALA A 53 2.90 18.71 5.82
C ALA A 53 1.63 18.81 6.68
N VAL A 54 1.75 19.06 8.01
CA VAL A 54 0.61 19.30 8.90
C VAL A 54 -0.24 20.44 8.39
N PHE A 55 0.38 21.58 8.04
CA PHE A 55 -0.35 22.74 7.53
C PHE A 55 -1.03 22.46 6.19
N ALA A 56 -0.35 21.73 5.29
CA ALA A 56 -0.92 21.31 4.02
C ALA A 56 -2.14 20.38 4.22
N HIS A 57 -2.05 19.40 5.12
CA HIS A 57 -3.18 18.52 5.47
C HIS A 57 -4.39 19.30 5.98
N ILE A 58 -4.19 20.27 6.89
CA ILE A 58 -5.30 21.11 7.39
C ILE A 58 -6.01 21.85 6.25
N ARG A 59 -5.24 22.40 5.30
CA ARG A 59 -5.80 23.09 4.13
C ARG A 59 -6.55 22.14 3.20
N GLN A 60 -5.98 20.96 2.93
CA GLN A 60 -6.54 19.99 1.99
C GLN A 60 -7.76 19.25 2.56
N LEU A 61 -7.85 19.05 3.89
CA LEU A 61 -9.08 18.49 4.50
C LEU A 61 -10.31 19.34 4.17
N ARG A 62 -10.16 20.65 4.06
CA ARG A 62 -11.24 21.53 3.63
C ARG A 62 -11.75 21.21 2.23
N ASN A 63 -10.88 20.75 1.33
CA ASN A 63 -11.26 20.41 -0.06
C ASN A 63 -12.15 19.16 -0.13
N SER A 64 -12.11 18.29 0.92
CA SER A 64 -12.99 17.12 1.01
C SER A 64 -14.43 17.47 1.41
N GLU A 65 -14.69 18.69 1.92
CA GLU A 65 -15.99 19.08 2.45
C GLU A 65 -17.10 19.00 1.42
N GLU A 66 -16.86 19.46 0.21
CA GLU A 66 -17.85 19.44 -0.87
C GLU A 66 -18.21 18.01 -1.28
N ALA A 67 -17.20 17.14 -1.46
CA ALA A 67 -17.42 15.74 -1.79
C ALA A 67 -18.22 15.01 -0.69
N LEU A 68 -17.92 15.26 0.58
CA LEU A 68 -18.66 14.72 1.72
C LEU A 68 -20.11 15.25 1.71
N ARG A 69 -20.31 16.57 1.59
CA ARG A 69 -21.63 17.19 1.60
C ARG A 69 -22.54 16.67 0.48
N GLU A 70 -21.98 16.44 -0.71
CA GLU A 70 -22.75 15.98 -1.86
C GLU A 70 -23.10 14.49 -1.75
N LYS A 71 -22.09 13.66 -1.44
CA LYS A 71 -22.20 12.19 -1.48
C LYS A 71 -22.85 11.58 -0.24
N LEU A 72 -22.86 12.30 0.88
CA LEU A 72 -23.47 11.82 2.13
C LEU A 72 -24.94 12.26 2.32
N LYS A 73 -25.58 12.85 1.30
CA LYS A 73 -27.02 13.14 1.37
C LYS A 73 -27.82 11.85 1.52
N GLY A 74 -28.66 11.79 2.54
CA GLY A 74 -29.46 10.59 2.82
C GLY A 74 -28.68 9.47 3.51
N THR A 75 -27.48 9.73 4.01
CA THR A 75 -26.70 8.80 4.82
C THR A 75 -26.66 9.23 6.28
N ARG A 76 -26.25 8.31 7.15
CA ARG A 76 -26.02 8.53 8.57
C ARG A 76 -24.61 8.07 8.93
N ILE A 77 -23.81 8.94 9.50
CA ILE A 77 -22.48 8.54 10.02
C ILE A 77 -22.71 7.61 11.22
N ALA A 78 -22.25 6.38 11.10
CA ALA A 78 -22.38 5.33 12.11
C ALA A 78 -21.12 5.15 12.96
N ALA A 79 -19.94 5.50 12.42
CA ALA A 79 -18.66 5.54 13.12
C ALA A 79 -17.66 6.39 12.35
N VAL A 80 -16.56 6.74 13.01
CA VAL A 80 -15.41 7.40 12.39
C VAL A 80 -14.15 6.58 12.70
N ALA A 81 -13.26 6.44 11.73
CA ALA A 81 -11.98 5.76 11.87
C ALA A 81 -10.83 6.64 11.37
N THR A 82 -9.67 6.58 12.01
CA THR A 82 -8.48 7.33 11.58
C THR A 82 -7.21 6.49 11.68
N SER A 83 -6.27 6.72 10.77
CA SER A 83 -4.90 6.30 10.97
C SER A 83 -4.22 7.27 11.94
N THR A 84 -3.54 6.75 12.97
CA THR A 84 -2.91 7.56 14.03
C THR A 84 -1.40 7.43 14.07
N LYS A 85 -0.85 6.48 13.32
CA LYS A 85 0.58 6.20 13.20
C LYS A 85 0.88 5.41 11.93
N PRO A 86 2.15 5.37 11.47
CA PRO A 86 2.49 4.70 10.22
C PRO A 86 2.29 3.18 10.25
N ARG A 87 2.68 2.50 11.33
CA ARG A 87 2.64 1.03 11.45
C ARG A 87 2.45 0.56 12.89
N ASP A 88 2.14 -0.71 13.06
CA ASP A 88 2.08 -1.35 14.36
C ASP A 88 3.51 -1.51 14.93
N GLY A 89 3.66 -1.31 16.23
CA GLY A 89 4.94 -1.36 16.91
C GLY A 89 5.81 -0.10 16.72
N GLY A 90 6.60 0.22 17.74
CA GLY A 90 7.48 1.38 17.78
C GLY A 90 6.78 2.69 18.19
N GLU A 91 7.53 3.55 18.87
CA GLU A 91 7.12 4.91 19.27
C GLU A 91 7.39 5.91 18.15
N SER A 92 6.83 5.69 16.96
CA SER A 92 6.99 6.65 15.87
C SER A 92 5.94 7.75 15.98
N TYR A 93 6.27 8.81 16.70
CA TYR A 93 5.46 10.03 16.71
C TYR A 93 5.67 10.78 15.40
N MET A 94 4.62 10.91 14.62
CA MET A 94 4.61 11.70 13.39
C MET A 94 3.45 12.71 13.45
N PRO A 95 3.75 14.01 13.57
CA PRO A 95 2.75 15.08 13.73
C PRO A 95 1.65 15.08 12.68
N VAL A 96 1.93 14.66 11.45
CA VAL A 96 0.96 14.63 10.34
C VAL A 96 -0.28 13.81 10.67
N PHE A 97 -0.15 12.70 11.41
CA PHE A 97 -1.30 11.87 11.79
C PHE A 97 -2.24 12.55 12.79
N GLN A 98 -1.75 13.55 13.54
CA GLN A 98 -2.58 14.30 14.50
C GLN A 98 -3.68 15.10 13.80
N VAL A 99 -3.50 15.48 12.54
CA VAL A 99 -4.51 16.22 11.77
C VAL A 99 -5.77 15.37 11.58
N GLY A 100 -5.62 14.16 11.01
CA GLY A 100 -6.73 13.22 10.82
C GLY A 100 -7.33 12.75 12.15
N HIS A 101 -6.47 12.44 13.13
CA HIS A 101 -6.90 12.06 14.48
C HIS A 101 -7.80 13.11 15.12
N THR A 102 -7.35 14.37 15.14
CA THR A 102 -8.13 15.47 15.77
C THR A 102 -9.45 15.68 15.03
N ALA A 103 -9.43 15.75 13.70
CA ALA A 103 -10.65 15.94 12.92
C ALA A 103 -11.66 14.80 13.16
N GLY A 104 -11.20 13.56 13.10
CA GLY A 104 -12.06 12.37 13.25
C GLY A 104 -12.59 12.21 14.68
N SER A 105 -11.75 12.36 15.70
CA SER A 105 -12.17 12.21 17.11
C SER A 105 -13.16 13.28 17.54
N MET A 106 -12.95 14.53 17.15
CA MET A 106 -13.90 15.63 17.45
C MET A 106 -15.23 15.41 16.72
N MET A 107 -15.19 14.97 15.46
CA MET A 107 -16.41 14.66 14.70
C MET A 107 -17.19 13.50 15.35
N ALA A 108 -16.51 12.42 15.72
CA ALA A 108 -17.13 11.29 16.40
C ALA A 108 -17.78 11.69 17.73
N ALA A 109 -17.08 12.51 18.53
CA ALA A 109 -17.59 13.04 19.80
C ALA A 109 -18.84 13.93 19.60
N ALA A 110 -18.80 14.84 18.62
CA ALA A 110 -19.93 15.74 18.32
C ALA A 110 -21.18 14.97 17.81
N LEU A 111 -20.97 13.88 17.07
CA LEU A 111 -22.04 13.03 16.54
C LEU A 111 -22.51 11.95 17.54
N GLY A 112 -21.79 11.73 18.63
CA GLY A 112 -22.09 10.67 19.59
C GLY A 112 -21.91 9.27 19.02
N VAL A 113 -20.98 9.06 18.06
CA VAL A 113 -20.72 7.79 17.41
C VAL A 113 -19.35 7.19 17.82
N PRO A 114 -19.15 5.87 17.65
CA PRO A 114 -17.87 5.24 17.92
C PRO A 114 -16.72 5.85 17.12
N PHE A 115 -15.55 5.95 17.77
CA PHE A 115 -14.29 6.35 17.16
C PHE A 115 -13.30 5.17 17.19
N TYR A 116 -12.67 4.89 16.05
CA TYR A 116 -11.72 3.80 15.90
C TYR A 116 -10.37 4.31 15.40
N GLU A 117 -9.31 3.84 16.03
CA GLU A 117 -7.94 4.13 15.63
C GLU A 117 -7.32 2.93 14.93
N THR A 118 -6.51 3.19 13.90
CA THR A 118 -5.74 2.16 13.20
C THR A 118 -4.39 2.71 12.77
N THR A 119 -3.62 1.94 12.01
CA THR A 119 -2.37 2.39 11.41
C THR A 119 -2.53 2.58 9.90
N HIS A 120 -1.71 3.46 9.33
CA HIS A 120 -1.65 3.67 7.88
C HIS A 120 -1.37 2.35 7.13
N GLN A 121 -0.41 1.55 7.62
CA GLN A 121 -0.08 0.25 7.03
C GLN A 121 -1.27 -0.72 7.04
N ARG A 122 -2.04 -0.77 8.13
CA ARG A 122 -3.29 -1.57 8.19
C ARG A 122 -4.32 -1.07 7.19
N GLY A 123 -4.46 0.25 7.06
CA GLY A 123 -5.32 0.88 6.06
C GLY A 123 -4.97 0.42 4.64
N HIS A 124 -3.68 0.44 4.28
CA HIS A 124 -3.22 -0.05 2.98
C HIS A 124 -3.58 -1.51 2.73
N LEU A 125 -3.34 -2.39 3.72
CA LEU A 125 -3.65 -3.81 3.58
C LEU A 125 -5.16 -4.05 3.48
N ALA A 126 -5.97 -3.38 4.30
CA ALA A 126 -7.43 -3.49 4.25
C ALA A 126 -8.00 -3.01 2.90
N ALA A 127 -7.51 -1.88 2.38
CA ALA A 127 -7.91 -1.40 1.05
C ALA A 127 -7.53 -2.39 -0.07
N ALA A 128 -6.34 -2.98 0.02
CA ALA A 128 -5.86 -3.94 -0.96
C ALA A 128 -6.58 -5.29 -0.91
N LEU A 129 -7.10 -5.68 0.26
CA LEU A 129 -7.88 -6.91 0.46
C LEU A 129 -9.30 -6.77 -0.05
N ALA A 130 -9.88 -5.58 0.03
CA ALA A 130 -11.29 -5.33 -0.30
C ALA A 130 -11.64 -5.78 -1.72
N GLY A 131 -12.69 -6.60 -1.85
CA GLY A 131 -13.14 -7.19 -3.10
C GLY A 131 -12.22 -8.27 -3.68
N THR A 132 -11.25 -8.76 -2.90
CA THR A 132 -10.44 -9.92 -3.25
C THR A 132 -10.97 -11.18 -2.53
N LYS A 133 -10.54 -12.35 -2.96
CA LYS A 133 -10.88 -13.62 -2.28
C LYS A 133 -10.27 -13.74 -0.87
N LEU A 134 -9.38 -12.82 -0.48
CA LEU A 134 -8.78 -12.76 0.85
C LEU A 134 -9.50 -11.78 1.79
N GLU A 135 -10.58 -11.15 1.33
CA GLU A 135 -11.37 -10.27 2.19
C GLU A 135 -11.94 -11.06 3.36
N GLY A 136 -11.75 -10.55 4.58
CA GLY A 136 -12.17 -11.21 5.81
C GLY A 136 -11.24 -12.32 6.30
N ALA A 137 -10.11 -12.58 5.65
CA ALA A 137 -9.13 -13.56 6.13
C ALA A 137 -8.56 -13.13 7.49
N GLU A 138 -8.57 -14.05 8.47
CA GLU A 138 -8.08 -13.77 9.83
C GLU A 138 -6.57 -13.59 9.89
N ARG A 139 -5.84 -14.30 9.03
CA ARG A 139 -4.38 -14.25 8.98
C ARG A 139 -3.88 -14.44 7.57
N ILE A 140 -3.06 -13.50 7.09
CA ILE A 140 -2.46 -13.53 5.76
C ILE A 140 -1.00 -13.14 5.78
N LEU A 141 -0.25 -13.67 4.81
CA LEU A 141 1.04 -13.14 4.40
C LEU A 141 0.79 -11.97 3.44
N ALA A 142 1.57 -10.91 3.52
CA ALA A 142 1.46 -9.80 2.58
C ALA A 142 2.84 -9.29 2.15
N VAL A 143 2.94 -8.84 0.91
CA VAL A 143 4.08 -8.07 0.42
C VAL A 143 3.59 -6.71 -0.03
N HIS A 144 4.17 -5.66 0.53
CA HIS A 144 3.92 -4.27 0.14
C HIS A 144 5.11 -3.71 -0.64
N LEU A 145 4.87 -3.32 -1.90
CA LEU A 145 5.88 -2.88 -2.87
C LEU A 145 5.60 -1.44 -3.30
N SER A 146 6.39 -0.50 -2.80
CA SER A 146 6.27 0.92 -3.18
C SER A 146 7.64 1.56 -3.41
N GLY A 147 7.66 2.86 -3.69
CA GLY A 147 8.89 3.64 -3.75
C GLY A 147 9.63 3.75 -2.42
N GLY A 148 8.93 3.61 -1.30
CA GLY A 148 9.50 3.73 0.06
C GLY A 148 9.49 2.44 0.86
N THR A 149 8.91 1.34 0.33
CA THR A 149 8.78 0.08 1.07
C THR A 149 8.94 -1.14 0.16
N THR A 150 9.53 -2.17 0.71
CA THR A 150 9.51 -3.54 0.20
C THR A 150 9.46 -4.43 1.42
N ASP A 151 8.26 -4.61 1.96
CA ASP A 151 8.03 -5.24 3.24
C ASP A 151 7.33 -6.59 3.07
N LEU A 152 7.81 -7.61 3.76
CA LEU A 152 7.16 -8.89 3.92
C LEU A 152 6.51 -8.93 5.30
N LEU A 153 5.19 -9.03 5.32
CA LEU A 153 4.34 -8.80 6.48
C LEU A 153 3.49 -10.04 6.77
N VAL A 154 3.22 -10.27 8.05
CA VAL A 154 2.11 -11.13 8.49
C VAL A 154 1.08 -10.23 9.14
N MET A 155 -0.14 -10.25 8.64
CA MET A 155 -1.28 -9.56 9.22
C MET A 155 -2.19 -10.58 9.89
N ASP A 156 -2.60 -10.30 11.11
CA ASP A 156 -3.67 -10.98 11.83
C ASP A 156 -4.66 -9.96 12.42
N ALA A 157 -5.68 -10.41 13.12
CA ALA A 157 -6.70 -9.55 13.70
C ALA A 157 -6.14 -8.48 14.65
N GLU A 158 -5.04 -8.77 15.35
CA GLU A 158 -4.48 -7.91 16.38
C GLU A 158 -3.43 -6.94 15.83
N ARG A 159 -2.56 -7.42 14.92
CA ARG A 159 -1.40 -6.64 14.47
C ARG A 159 -0.91 -6.99 13.07
N VAL A 160 -0.12 -6.10 12.51
CA VAL A 160 0.73 -6.34 11.34
C VAL A 160 2.18 -6.44 11.81
N THR A 161 2.81 -7.57 11.54
CA THR A 161 4.20 -7.85 11.93
C THR A 161 5.07 -7.94 10.68
N GLN A 162 6.11 -7.13 10.60
CA GLN A 162 7.11 -7.27 9.55
C GLN A 162 8.03 -8.46 9.88
N ILE A 163 8.10 -9.42 8.97
CA ILE A 163 8.91 -10.64 9.13
C ILE A 163 10.10 -10.67 8.17
N GLY A 164 10.17 -9.72 7.23
CA GLY A 164 11.22 -9.56 6.25
C GLY A 164 10.99 -8.33 5.38
N GLY A 165 11.76 -8.23 4.30
CA GLY A 165 11.68 -7.09 3.38
C GLY A 165 13.01 -6.80 2.69
N SER A 166 13.18 -5.60 2.12
CA SER A 166 14.48 -5.18 1.59
C SER A 166 15.33 -4.52 2.67
N ALA A 167 16.62 -4.90 2.75
CA ALA A 167 17.58 -4.34 3.68
C ALA A 167 18.34 -3.11 3.13
N ASP A 168 18.23 -2.82 1.84
CA ASP A 168 18.99 -1.74 1.21
C ASP A 168 18.16 -0.84 0.31
N LEU A 169 17.74 -1.32 -0.84
CA LEU A 169 17.00 -0.58 -1.85
C LEU A 169 15.59 -1.14 -2.02
N HIS A 170 14.57 -0.29 -2.06
CA HIS A 170 13.20 -0.73 -2.30
C HIS A 170 12.92 -1.01 -3.77
N ALA A 171 11.98 -1.93 -4.04
CA ALA A 171 11.62 -2.34 -5.40
C ALA A 171 11.21 -1.16 -6.30
N GLY A 172 10.41 -0.22 -5.77
CA GLY A 172 10.04 0.98 -6.51
C GLY A 172 11.23 1.90 -6.79
N GLN A 173 12.17 2.01 -5.86
CA GLN A 173 13.40 2.77 -6.09
C GLN A 173 14.27 2.14 -7.19
N LEU A 174 14.39 0.81 -7.24
CA LEU A 174 15.11 0.13 -8.31
C LEU A 174 14.47 0.45 -9.67
N VAL A 175 13.15 0.33 -9.77
CA VAL A 175 12.39 0.63 -10.99
C VAL A 175 12.57 2.09 -11.42
N ASP A 176 12.38 3.03 -10.49
CA ASP A 176 12.45 4.46 -10.79
C ASP A 176 13.87 4.92 -11.14
N ARG A 177 14.88 4.49 -10.37
CA ARG A 177 16.29 4.87 -10.63
C ARG A 177 16.79 4.31 -11.96
N ALA A 178 16.45 3.06 -12.27
CA ALA A 178 16.79 2.46 -13.55
C ALA A 178 16.07 3.18 -14.70
N GLY A 179 14.78 3.47 -14.58
CA GLY A 179 14.00 4.17 -15.58
C GLY A 179 14.52 5.59 -15.84
N VAL A 180 14.76 6.38 -14.80
CA VAL A 180 15.33 7.73 -14.92
C VAL A 180 16.71 7.69 -15.58
N ALA A 181 17.56 6.73 -15.21
CA ALA A 181 18.89 6.58 -15.82
C ALA A 181 18.79 6.17 -17.30
N MET A 182 17.72 5.51 -17.71
CA MET A 182 17.39 5.24 -19.12
C MET A 182 16.72 6.42 -19.83
N GLY A 183 16.54 7.58 -19.16
CA GLY A 183 15.89 8.76 -19.74
C GLY A 183 14.36 8.72 -19.75
N LEU A 184 13.74 7.87 -18.91
CA LEU A 184 12.30 7.85 -18.73
C LEU A 184 11.84 8.90 -17.69
N PRO A 185 10.57 9.35 -17.74
CA PRO A 185 10.05 10.30 -16.75
C PRO A 185 9.92 9.63 -15.36
N PHE A 186 9.92 10.45 -14.32
CA PHE A 186 9.61 10.01 -12.95
C PHE A 186 8.12 10.27 -12.62
N PRO A 187 7.42 9.33 -11.98
CA PRO A 187 7.81 7.95 -11.66
C PRO A 187 7.89 7.09 -12.93
N SER A 188 8.88 6.17 -12.97
CA SER A 188 9.23 5.47 -14.21
C SER A 188 8.53 4.12 -14.41
N GLY A 189 7.76 3.65 -13.43
CA GLY A 189 7.25 2.27 -13.40
C GLY A 189 6.48 1.88 -14.65
N GLU A 190 5.53 2.70 -15.10
CA GLU A 190 4.70 2.44 -16.27
C GLU A 190 5.52 2.41 -17.57
N GLU A 191 6.40 3.41 -17.76
CA GLU A 191 7.22 3.49 -18.97
C GLU A 191 8.29 2.40 -19.01
N LEU A 192 8.88 2.03 -17.87
CA LEU A 192 9.82 0.93 -17.76
C LEU A 192 9.14 -0.41 -18.08
N GLU A 193 7.90 -0.61 -17.64
CA GLU A 193 7.12 -1.80 -17.98
C GLU A 193 6.86 -1.91 -19.48
N LYS A 194 6.51 -0.80 -20.15
CA LYS A 194 6.32 -0.76 -21.61
C LYS A 194 7.59 -1.18 -22.39
N LEU A 195 8.77 -0.82 -21.88
CA LEU A 195 10.04 -1.33 -22.43
C LEU A 195 10.22 -2.81 -22.13
N ALA A 196 10.03 -3.23 -20.88
CA ALA A 196 10.25 -4.60 -20.43
C ALA A 196 9.38 -5.64 -21.17
N VAL A 197 8.16 -5.27 -21.58
CA VAL A 197 7.28 -6.14 -22.38
C VAL A 197 7.91 -6.49 -23.74
N LYS A 198 8.73 -5.61 -24.32
CA LYS A 198 9.41 -5.81 -25.60
C LYS A 198 10.74 -6.55 -25.46
N GLY A 199 11.30 -6.57 -24.24
CA GLY A 199 12.61 -7.15 -23.96
C GLY A 199 12.57 -8.62 -23.59
N LYS A 200 13.77 -9.19 -23.46
CA LYS A 200 14.01 -10.56 -23.02
C LYS A 200 14.86 -10.55 -21.75
N SER A 201 14.72 -11.60 -20.92
CA SER A 201 15.59 -11.81 -19.75
C SER A 201 16.31 -13.14 -19.89
N GLU A 202 17.61 -13.13 -19.64
CA GLU A 202 18.47 -14.29 -19.50
C GLU A 202 18.82 -14.55 -18.01
N ALA A 203 18.13 -13.87 -17.10
CA ALA A 203 18.33 -13.94 -15.65
C ALA A 203 19.74 -13.52 -15.20
N LEU A 204 20.32 -12.50 -15.85
CA LEU A 204 21.66 -11.99 -15.60
C LEU A 204 21.76 -11.21 -14.27
N LEU A 205 20.66 -10.64 -13.77
CA LEU A 205 20.61 -10.07 -12.45
C LEU A 205 20.43 -11.18 -11.40
N GLY A 206 21.41 -11.35 -10.54
CA GLY A 206 21.37 -12.35 -9.46
C GLY A 206 20.37 -12.00 -8.37
N VAL A 207 19.62 -12.99 -7.87
CA VAL A 207 18.79 -12.84 -6.67
C VAL A 207 19.70 -12.84 -5.44
N SER A 208 19.66 -11.80 -4.62
CA SER A 208 20.40 -11.70 -3.36
C SER A 208 19.41 -11.73 -2.18
N LEU A 209 19.45 -12.80 -1.41
CA LEU A 209 18.57 -13.06 -0.27
C LEU A 209 19.38 -13.55 0.95
N GLU A 210 18.89 -13.20 2.13
CA GLU A 210 19.42 -13.63 3.43
C GLU A 210 18.29 -13.97 4.41
N ASN A 211 18.62 -14.31 5.66
CA ASN A 211 17.65 -14.67 6.72
C ASN A 211 16.65 -15.75 6.28
N GLY A 212 17.12 -16.80 5.61
CA GLY A 212 16.25 -17.85 5.09
C GLY A 212 15.28 -17.34 4.03
N ASP A 213 15.76 -16.52 3.12
CA ASP A 213 15.01 -15.90 2.01
C ASP A 213 13.94 -14.87 2.43
N LEU A 214 13.98 -14.36 3.65
CA LEU A 214 13.04 -13.34 4.13
C LEU A 214 13.49 -11.91 3.84
N THR A 215 14.79 -11.70 3.63
CA THR A 215 15.38 -10.39 3.40
C THR A 215 16.05 -10.35 2.03
N CYS A 216 15.76 -9.33 1.23
CA CYS A 216 16.39 -9.15 -0.07
C CYS A 216 17.30 -7.93 -0.11
N HIS A 217 18.24 -7.93 -1.07
CA HIS A 217 19.14 -6.83 -1.40
C HIS A 217 19.00 -6.52 -2.89
N LEU A 218 18.64 -5.30 -3.22
CA LEU A 218 18.39 -4.86 -4.59
C LEU A 218 19.42 -3.84 -5.11
N SER A 219 20.27 -3.28 -4.22
CA SER A 219 21.27 -2.28 -4.61
C SER A 219 22.33 -2.83 -5.56
N GLY A 220 22.70 -4.10 -5.43
CA GLY A 220 23.63 -4.75 -6.37
C GLY A 220 23.07 -4.85 -7.79
N ALA A 221 21.77 -5.13 -7.91
CA ALA A 221 21.08 -5.14 -9.20
C ALA A 221 21.01 -3.73 -9.80
N GLU A 222 20.69 -2.72 -9.00
CA GLU A 222 20.71 -1.31 -9.42
C GLU A 222 22.09 -0.90 -9.94
N THR A 223 23.16 -1.22 -9.20
CA THR A 223 24.54 -0.95 -9.60
C THR A 223 24.88 -1.61 -10.95
N LYS A 224 24.44 -2.86 -11.15
CA LYS A 224 24.68 -3.59 -12.41
C LYS A 224 23.95 -2.97 -13.59
N VAL A 225 22.68 -2.58 -13.40
CA VAL A 225 21.90 -1.88 -14.43
C VAL A 225 22.55 -0.55 -14.79
N GLN A 226 22.99 0.24 -13.80
CA GLN A 226 23.72 1.50 -14.03
C GLN A 226 25.02 1.27 -14.80
N GLN A 227 25.72 0.15 -14.56
CA GLN A 227 26.89 -0.23 -15.34
C GLN A 227 26.52 -0.49 -16.80
N TRP A 228 25.51 -1.31 -17.08
CA TRP A 228 25.05 -1.60 -18.45
C TRP A 228 24.66 -0.34 -19.22
N ILE A 229 23.97 0.61 -18.54
CA ILE A 229 23.61 1.89 -19.14
C ILE A 229 24.86 2.70 -19.55
N ARG A 230 25.86 2.81 -18.67
CA ARG A 230 27.11 3.55 -18.95
C ARG A 230 27.93 2.91 -20.06
N GLU A 231 27.95 1.58 -20.13
CA GLU A 231 28.72 0.84 -21.14
C GLU A 231 27.98 0.70 -22.47
N GLY A 232 26.67 0.96 -22.51
CA GLY A 232 25.86 0.67 -23.70
C GLY A 232 25.84 -0.81 -24.06
N SER A 233 26.07 -1.71 -23.07
CA SER A 233 26.32 -3.13 -23.31
C SER A 233 25.06 -3.98 -23.47
N MET A 234 23.87 -3.41 -23.24
CA MET A 234 22.57 -4.10 -23.33
C MET A 234 21.48 -3.17 -23.87
N ALA A 235 20.50 -3.72 -24.59
CA ALA A 235 19.32 -2.99 -25.01
C ALA A 235 18.47 -2.55 -23.81
N ARG A 236 17.85 -1.35 -23.89
CA ARG A 236 17.03 -0.79 -22.81
C ARG A 236 15.85 -1.70 -22.46
N GLU A 237 15.26 -2.33 -23.45
CA GLU A 237 14.16 -3.27 -23.32
C GLU A 237 14.57 -4.51 -22.52
N ASP A 238 15.75 -5.04 -22.78
CA ASP A 238 16.28 -6.22 -22.09
C ASP A 238 16.67 -5.87 -20.66
N MET A 239 17.33 -4.73 -20.43
CA MET A 239 17.61 -4.23 -19.07
C MET A 239 16.32 -4.08 -18.24
N ALA A 240 15.28 -3.49 -18.82
CA ALA A 240 13.99 -3.36 -18.18
C ALA A 240 13.36 -4.72 -17.84
N ARG A 241 13.44 -5.67 -18.77
CA ARG A 241 12.93 -7.05 -18.57
C ARG A 241 13.70 -7.79 -17.48
N GLU A 242 15.03 -7.67 -17.43
CA GLU A 242 15.86 -8.24 -16.36
C GLU A 242 15.46 -7.76 -14.97
N ILE A 243 15.10 -6.47 -14.82
CA ILE A 243 14.62 -5.89 -13.54
C ILE A 243 13.32 -6.56 -13.10
N TYR A 244 12.32 -6.66 -13.98
CA TYR A 244 11.04 -7.29 -13.63
C TYR A 244 11.17 -8.78 -13.37
N ASP A 245 12.03 -9.49 -14.12
CA ASP A 245 12.32 -10.90 -13.88
C ASP A 245 13.04 -11.12 -12.53
N LEU A 246 14.02 -10.28 -12.20
CA LEU A 246 14.67 -10.29 -10.89
C LEU A 246 13.66 -10.10 -9.76
N LEU A 247 12.78 -9.07 -9.86
CA LEU A 247 11.75 -8.82 -8.85
C LEU A 247 10.83 -10.03 -8.69
N ALA A 248 10.35 -10.61 -9.79
CA ALA A 248 9.48 -11.80 -9.73
C ALA A 248 10.17 -13.00 -9.05
N ARG A 249 11.44 -13.26 -9.39
CA ARG A 249 12.23 -14.34 -8.76
C ARG A 249 12.44 -14.10 -7.27
N THR A 250 12.78 -12.88 -6.90
CA THR A 250 13.02 -12.48 -5.51
C THR A 250 11.75 -12.62 -4.68
N LEU A 251 10.65 -12.04 -5.15
CA LEU A 251 9.39 -12.01 -4.41
C LEU A 251 8.75 -13.39 -4.24
N VAL A 252 8.80 -14.25 -5.26
CA VAL A 252 8.27 -15.62 -5.14
C VAL A 252 9.07 -16.44 -4.12
N ARG A 253 10.40 -16.27 -4.03
CA ARG A 253 11.22 -16.93 -3.01
C ARG A 253 10.90 -16.39 -1.61
N MET A 254 10.79 -15.07 -1.45
CA MET A 254 10.42 -14.44 -0.19
C MET A 254 9.02 -14.87 0.28
N LEU A 255 8.04 -14.95 -0.64
CA LEU A 255 6.69 -15.42 -0.32
C LEU A 255 6.68 -16.88 0.12
N LYS A 256 7.47 -17.76 -0.53
CA LYS A 256 7.62 -19.14 -0.11
C LYS A 256 8.19 -19.25 1.30
N ALA A 257 9.31 -18.56 1.57
CA ALA A 257 9.95 -18.55 2.89
C ALA A 257 9.03 -17.96 3.97
N GLY A 258 8.33 -16.86 3.63
CA GLY A 258 7.34 -16.25 4.52
C GLY A 258 6.17 -17.17 4.84
N ALA A 259 5.68 -17.92 3.86
CA ALA A 259 4.63 -18.92 4.06
C ALA A 259 5.08 -20.08 4.96
N GLU A 260 6.30 -20.59 4.74
CA GLU A 260 6.90 -21.62 5.59
C GLU A 260 7.06 -21.14 7.04
N LYS A 261 7.51 -19.88 7.24
CA LYS A 261 7.70 -19.30 8.59
C LYS A 261 6.39 -18.97 9.28
N SER A 262 5.39 -18.45 8.56
CA SER A 262 4.13 -17.97 9.13
C SER A 262 3.02 -19.02 9.17
N GLY A 263 3.14 -20.09 8.39
CA GLY A 263 2.07 -21.05 8.16
C GLY A 263 0.93 -20.56 7.25
N CYS A 264 1.06 -19.34 6.69
CA CYS A 264 0.05 -18.79 5.78
C CYS A 264 0.05 -19.53 4.44
N ARG A 265 -1.14 -19.90 3.97
CA ARG A 265 -1.32 -20.57 2.68
C ARG A 265 -1.62 -19.60 1.54
N GLU A 266 -1.96 -18.38 1.87
CA GLU A 266 -2.35 -17.32 0.95
C GLU A 266 -1.52 -16.05 1.23
N ALA A 267 -1.23 -15.32 0.17
CA ALA A 267 -0.43 -14.11 0.23
C ALA A 267 -1.02 -13.00 -0.62
N LEU A 268 -1.14 -11.81 -0.04
CA LEU A 268 -1.48 -10.58 -0.72
C LEU A 268 -0.21 -9.92 -1.27
N VAL A 269 -0.23 -9.49 -2.52
CA VAL A 269 0.82 -8.63 -3.10
C VAL A 269 0.19 -7.30 -3.49
N THR A 270 0.67 -6.20 -2.92
CA THR A 270 0.08 -4.87 -3.08
C THR A 270 1.16 -3.77 -3.17
N GLY A 271 0.72 -2.55 -3.47
CA GLY A 271 1.58 -1.37 -3.67
C GLY A 271 1.77 -1.02 -5.15
N GLY A 272 2.34 0.17 -5.40
CA GLY A 272 2.45 0.72 -6.76
C GLY A 272 3.21 -0.17 -7.74
N VAL A 273 4.28 -0.83 -7.31
CA VAL A 273 5.05 -1.76 -8.16
C VAL A 273 4.24 -3.03 -8.47
N ALA A 274 3.41 -3.47 -7.53
CA ALA A 274 2.53 -4.62 -7.72
C ALA A 274 1.35 -4.36 -8.69
N ALA A 275 1.14 -3.12 -9.12
CA ALA A 275 0.17 -2.78 -10.15
C ALA A 275 0.63 -3.24 -11.55
N SER A 276 1.94 -3.44 -11.77
CA SER A 276 2.51 -3.90 -13.05
C SER A 276 1.92 -5.24 -13.49
N ALA A 277 1.30 -5.26 -14.67
CA ALA A 277 0.75 -6.48 -15.28
C ALA A 277 1.85 -7.49 -15.61
N LEU A 278 3.01 -7.01 -16.08
CA LEU A 278 4.16 -7.84 -16.37
C LEU A 278 4.70 -8.52 -15.11
N LEU A 279 4.85 -7.79 -14.01
CA LEU A 279 5.30 -8.37 -12.74
C LEU A 279 4.34 -9.46 -12.26
N ARG A 280 3.04 -9.21 -12.32
CA ARG A 280 1.99 -10.19 -11.98
C ARG A 280 2.09 -11.46 -12.80
N GLN A 281 2.24 -11.32 -14.12
CA GLN A 281 2.42 -12.45 -15.03
C GLN A 281 3.68 -13.25 -14.66
N LEU A 282 4.83 -12.59 -14.52
CA LEU A 282 6.10 -13.24 -14.20
C LEU A 282 6.06 -13.96 -12.84
N MET A 283 5.42 -13.35 -11.84
CA MET A 283 5.22 -14.00 -10.54
C MET A 283 4.32 -15.23 -10.65
N ALA A 284 3.24 -15.19 -11.42
CA ALA A 284 2.36 -16.33 -11.64
C ALA A 284 3.09 -17.50 -12.33
N GLU A 285 3.87 -17.21 -13.38
CA GLU A 285 4.69 -18.20 -14.08
C GLU A 285 5.75 -18.86 -13.16
N ARG A 286 6.36 -18.06 -12.28
CA ARG A 286 7.35 -18.56 -11.31
C ARG A 286 6.70 -19.36 -10.18
N LYS A 287 5.56 -18.88 -9.65
CA LYS A 287 4.77 -19.59 -8.64
C LYS A 287 4.39 -21.00 -9.14
N ALA A 288 3.94 -21.13 -10.37
CA ALA A 288 3.56 -22.41 -10.96
C ALA A 288 4.70 -23.46 -10.97
N LYS A 289 5.96 -22.99 -10.98
CA LYS A 289 7.18 -23.80 -10.95
C LYS A 289 7.79 -23.96 -9.56
N THR A 290 7.22 -23.30 -8.53
CA THR A 290 7.78 -23.24 -7.18
C THR A 290 6.90 -23.99 -6.19
N ARG A 291 7.27 -25.21 -5.85
CA ARG A 291 6.54 -26.02 -4.86
C ARG A 291 6.59 -25.36 -3.48
N GLY A 292 5.46 -25.31 -2.78
CA GLY A 292 5.34 -24.71 -1.45
C GLY A 292 5.15 -23.20 -1.45
N CYS A 293 5.07 -22.55 -2.61
CA CYS A 293 4.69 -21.14 -2.70
C CYS A 293 3.19 -20.98 -2.35
N PRO A 294 2.80 -19.98 -1.55
CA PRO A 294 1.41 -19.74 -1.21
C PRO A 294 0.58 -19.35 -2.44
N GLU A 295 -0.73 -19.38 -2.29
CA GLU A 295 -1.61 -18.79 -3.31
C GLU A 295 -1.44 -17.27 -3.33
N ILE A 296 -1.04 -16.71 -4.47
CA ILE A 296 -0.78 -15.27 -4.62
C ILE A 296 -2.05 -14.58 -5.10
N VAL A 297 -2.47 -13.57 -4.33
CA VAL A 297 -3.56 -12.67 -4.67
C VAL A 297 -3.01 -11.26 -4.79
N PHE A 298 -3.36 -10.58 -5.87
CA PHE A 298 -2.94 -9.20 -6.08
C PHE A 298 -4.06 -8.25 -5.65
N GLY A 299 -3.70 -7.23 -4.88
CA GLY A 299 -4.58 -6.12 -4.58
C GLY A 299 -5.00 -5.37 -5.85
N ARG A 300 -6.15 -4.70 -5.79
CA ARG A 300 -6.64 -3.87 -6.91
C ARG A 300 -5.70 -2.67 -7.11
N PRO A 301 -5.26 -2.39 -8.36
CA PRO A 301 -4.31 -1.31 -8.64
C PRO A 301 -4.79 0.06 -8.14
N GLU A 302 -6.08 0.35 -8.28
CA GLU A 302 -6.70 1.60 -7.85
C GLU A 302 -6.68 1.82 -6.33
N MET A 303 -6.49 0.75 -5.53
CA MET A 303 -6.36 0.78 -4.08
C MET A 303 -4.90 0.74 -3.59
N SER A 304 -3.93 0.68 -4.50
CA SER A 304 -2.50 0.52 -4.17
C SER A 304 -1.83 1.80 -3.65
N GLY A 305 -2.41 2.98 -3.89
CA GLY A 305 -1.89 4.26 -3.36
C GLY A 305 -2.51 4.63 -2.03
N ASP A 306 -1.93 5.63 -1.34
CA ASP A 306 -2.45 6.17 -0.08
C ASP A 306 -3.92 6.55 -0.23
N ASN A 307 -4.76 6.01 0.62
CA ASN A 307 -6.20 6.27 0.66
C ASN A 307 -6.78 5.95 2.04
N ALA A 308 -7.88 6.61 2.39
CA ALA A 308 -8.59 6.38 3.64
C ALA A 308 -9.66 5.27 3.57
N VAL A 309 -9.86 4.65 2.39
CA VAL A 309 -10.87 3.59 2.21
C VAL A 309 -10.60 2.42 3.15
N GLY A 310 -9.36 1.95 3.22
CA GLY A 310 -9.02 0.84 4.13
C GLY A 310 -9.17 1.20 5.60
N VAL A 311 -8.91 2.46 5.97
CA VAL A 311 -9.17 2.96 7.33
C VAL A 311 -10.67 2.91 7.63
N ALA A 312 -11.52 3.34 6.70
CA ALA A 312 -12.98 3.26 6.84
C ALA A 312 -13.46 1.79 6.92
N LEU A 313 -12.94 0.89 6.08
CA LEU A 313 -13.26 -0.53 6.11
C LEU A 313 -12.90 -1.21 7.45
N ILE A 314 -11.77 -0.87 8.04
CA ILE A 314 -11.42 -1.32 9.40
C ILE A 314 -12.45 -0.80 10.41
N GLY A 315 -12.90 0.44 10.26
CA GLY A 315 -13.97 1.00 11.08
C GLY A 315 -15.30 0.25 10.91
N VAL A 316 -15.67 -0.13 9.69
CA VAL A 316 -16.85 -0.98 9.40
C VAL A 316 -16.74 -2.31 10.12
N GLN A 317 -15.63 -3.01 9.96
CA GLN A 317 -15.40 -4.30 10.60
C GLN A 317 -15.53 -4.23 12.13
N ARG A 318 -14.90 -3.23 12.75
CA ARG A 318 -14.97 -3.04 14.22
C ARG A 318 -16.36 -2.68 14.70
N LEU A 319 -17.10 -1.87 13.94
CA LEU A 319 -18.48 -1.53 14.26
C LEU A 319 -19.37 -2.78 14.19
N GLN A 320 -19.26 -3.59 13.15
CA GLN A 320 -20.00 -4.84 13.00
C GLN A 320 -19.71 -5.83 14.11
N CYS A 321 -18.44 -6.03 14.47
CA CYS A 321 -18.06 -6.87 15.62
C CYS A 321 -18.68 -6.36 16.93
N ARG A 322 -18.71 -5.05 17.14
CA ARG A 322 -19.36 -4.46 18.33
C ARG A 322 -20.85 -4.69 18.35
N MET A 323 -21.54 -4.60 17.20
CA MET A 323 -22.98 -4.82 17.08
C MET A 323 -23.37 -6.29 17.30
N GLN A 324 -22.50 -7.24 16.94
CA GLN A 324 -22.73 -8.67 17.16
C GLN A 324 -22.54 -9.09 18.62
N ASN A 325 -21.76 -8.31 19.41
CA ASN A 325 -21.44 -8.59 20.81
C ASN A 325 -22.28 -7.74 21.80
N ALA A 326 -23.22 -6.93 21.32
CA ALA A 326 -24.11 -6.09 22.13
C ALA A 326 -25.53 -6.64 22.16
#